data_6353662acb0c351fd43d7edbd0b9286f
#
_entry.id   6353662acb0c351fd43d7edbd0b9286f
#
_cell.length_a   1.000
_cell.length_b   1.000
_cell.length_c   1.000
_cell.angle_alpha   90.00
_cell.angle_beta   90.00
_cell.angle_gamma   90.00
#
_symmetry.space_group_name_H-M   'P 1'
#
loop_
_entity.id
_entity.type
_entity.pdbx_description
1 polymer ?
#
loop_
_entity_poly.entity_id
_entity_poly.type
_entity_poly.pdbx_seq_one_letter_code
_entity_poly.pdbx_strand_id
1 'polypeptide(L)'
;KVFAPILAFTCDEIWLQMPHRAEDDARNVLFNQMSKPYTAYALSDEEMAKWDTAFKVRSDVNGVLEAARADKRIGKSLEAHVALTAVDAAAAEAVKTIAGMNLAELFIVSNVAVTEEKAPEGAVVGAGSNSPD
;
A
#
# COMPACT_ATOMS: atom_id res chain seq x y z
N LYS A 1 5.14 6.81 22.63
CA LYS A 1 5.27 8.26 22.42
C LYS A 1 4.66 8.71 21.07
N VAL A 2 4.93 8.02 19.95
CA VAL A 2 4.51 8.43 18.59
C VAL A 2 2.98 8.55 18.45
N PHE A 3 2.22 7.67 19.05
CA PHE A 3 0.77 7.67 19.00
C PHE A 3 0.10 8.55 20.07
N ALA A 4 0.85 9.08 21.03
CA ALA A 4 0.30 9.84 22.12
C ALA A 4 -0.50 11.11 21.68
N PRO A 5 -0.12 11.84 20.62
CA PRO A 5 -0.93 12.96 20.12
C PRO A 5 -2.31 12.57 19.60
N ILE A 6 -2.50 11.30 19.21
CA ILE A 6 -3.75 10.78 18.65
C ILE A 6 -4.57 10.03 19.72
N LEU A 7 -3.90 9.23 20.54
CA LEU A 7 -4.48 8.35 21.54
C LEU A 7 -3.93 8.68 22.94
N ALA A 8 -4.08 9.92 23.38
CA ALA A 8 -3.44 10.46 24.59
C ALA A 8 -3.70 9.60 25.84
N PHE A 9 -4.96 9.31 26.15
CA PHE A 9 -5.34 8.56 27.36
C PHE A 9 -4.86 7.10 27.30
N THR A 10 -5.08 6.41 26.20
CA THR A 10 -4.65 5.02 26.01
C THR A 10 -3.13 4.90 26.08
N CYS A 11 -2.41 5.84 25.44
CA CYS A 11 -0.96 5.84 25.47
C CYS A 11 -0.40 6.16 26.86
N ASP A 12 -1.07 6.99 27.64
CA ASP A 12 -0.67 7.30 29.00
C ASP A 12 -0.92 6.10 29.95
N GLU A 13 -2.06 5.45 29.83
CA GLU A 13 -2.36 4.23 30.58
C GLU A 13 -1.34 3.13 30.32
N ILE A 14 -0.99 2.89 29.04
CA ILE A 14 0.08 1.95 28.67
C ILE A 14 1.42 2.42 29.22
N TRP A 15 1.72 3.72 29.11
CA TRP A 15 2.97 4.32 29.59
C TRP A 15 3.22 4.03 31.06
N LEU A 16 2.21 4.21 31.89
CA LEU A 16 2.31 3.98 33.34
C LEU A 16 2.59 2.50 33.71
N GLN A 17 2.34 1.55 32.80
CA GLN A 17 2.57 0.13 33.01
C GLN A 17 3.89 -0.37 32.39
N MET A 18 4.58 0.46 31.61
CA MET A 18 5.81 0.07 30.90
C MET A 18 7.06 0.36 31.76
N PRO A 19 8.15 -0.40 31.59
CA PRO A 19 9.46 0.00 32.10
C PRO A 19 9.94 1.23 31.33
N HIS A 20 10.54 2.17 32.06
CA HIS A 20 11.03 3.45 31.52
C HIS A 20 12.55 3.49 31.44
N ARG A 21 13.09 4.27 30.51
CA ARG A 21 14.50 4.62 30.50
C ARG A 21 14.78 5.70 31.53
N ALA A 22 16.04 5.87 31.89
CA ALA A 22 16.43 6.87 32.88
C ALA A 22 16.10 8.31 32.46
N GLU A 23 16.10 8.57 31.15
CA GLU A 23 15.78 9.88 30.56
C GLU A 23 14.28 10.12 30.37
N ASP A 24 13.43 9.13 30.59
CA ASP A 24 11.99 9.24 30.42
C ASP A 24 11.30 9.79 31.67
N ASP A 25 10.34 10.70 31.48
CA ASP A 25 9.43 11.10 32.57
C ASP A 25 8.33 10.02 32.70
N ALA A 26 8.43 9.21 33.75
CA ALA A 26 7.51 8.10 33.99
C ALA A 26 6.09 8.53 34.40
N ARG A 27 5.88 9.81 34.74
CA ARG A 27 4.60 10.30 35.28
C ARG A 27 3.50 10.40 34.24
N ASN A 28 3.87 10.75 33.00
CA ASN A 28 2.92 10.87 31.89
C ASN A 28 3.65 10.83 30.53
N VAL A 29 3.07 10.15 29.57
CA VAL A 29 3.66 10.01 28.23
C VAL A 29 3.85 11.36 27.54
N LEU A 30 2.97 12.34 27.78
CA LEU A 30 2.99 13.66 27.15
C LEU A 30 4.08 14.59 27.71
N PHE A 31 4.68 14.25 28.85
CA PHE A 31 5.83 14.99 29.40
C PHE A 31 7.13 14.65 28.66
N ASN A 32 7.09 13.70 27.77
CA ASN A 32 8.25 13.23 27.02
C ASN A 32 8.31 13.84 25.62
N GLN A 33 9.54 14.03 25.12
CA GLN A 33 9.75 14.47 23.75
C GLN A 33 9.31 13.40 22.75
N MET A 34 8.76 13.83 21.62
CA MET A 34 8.47 12.97 20.47
C MET A 34 9.74 12.24 20.02
N SER A 35 9.60 11.01 19.58
CA SER A 35 10.70 10.27 18.99
C SER A 35 11.20 10.99 17.74
N LYS A 36 12.52 11.10 17.59
CA LYS A 36 13.12 11.62 16.36
C LYS A 36 12.91 10.62 15.21
N PRO A 37 12.85 11.09 13.97
CA PRO A 37 12.81 10.19 12.81
C PRO A 37 14.01 9.23 12.82
N TYR A 38 13.75 7.97 12.49
CA TYR A 38 14.78 6.95 12.38
C TYR A 38 15.35 6.97 10.95
N THR A 39 16.25 7.90 10.70
CA THR A 39 16.86 8.11 9.37
C THR A 39 17.61 6.89 8.84
N ALA A 40 18.07 6.00 9.73
CA ALA A 40 18.70 4.73 9.32
C ALA A 40 17.73 3.77 8.58
N TYR A 41 16.43 3.99 8.68
CA TYR A 41 15.38 3.22 8.00
C TYR A 41 14.71 4.02 6.88
N ALA A 42 15.25 5.17 6.52
CA ALA A 42 14.75 5.94 5.39
C ALA A 42 14.99 5.16 4.09
N LEU A 43 13.98 5.11 3.24
CA LEU A 43 14.12 4.54 1.91
C LEU A 43 15.01 5.44 1.05
N SER A 44 15.77 4.83 0.15
CA SER A 44 16.50 5.56 -0.90
C SER A 44 15.52 6.19 -1.90
N ASP A 45 15.98 7.18 -2.67
CA ASP A 45 15.17 7.79 -3.73
C ASP A 45 14.72 6.77 -4.78
N GLU A 46 15.55 5.77 -5.08
CA GLU A 46 15.23 4.68 -5.98
C GLU A 46 14.10 3.79 -5.43
N GLU A 47 14.16 3.44 -4.15
CA GLU A 47 13.10 2.68 -3.50
C GLU A 47 11.80 3.49 -3.41
N MET A 48 11.87 4.79 -3.14
CA MET A 48 10.71 5.67 -3.15
C MET A 48 10.05 5.71 -4.54
N ALA A 49 10.83 5.88 -5.61
CA ALA A 49 10.33 5.87 -6.99
C ALA A 49 9.66 4.54 -7.36
N LYS A 50 10.19 3.42 -6.85
CA LYS A 50 9.57 2.10 -7.01
C LYS A 50 8.20 2.02 -6.33
N TRP A 51 8.08 2.56 -5.11
CA TRP A 51 6.81 2.64 -4.41
C TRP A 51 5.81 3.57 -5.09
N ASP A 52 6.26 4.72 -5.63
CA ASP A 52 5.40 5.63 -6.39
C ASP A 52 4.80 4.93 -7.62
N THR A 53 5.61 4.13 -8.33
CA THR A 53 5.14 3.30 -9.44
C THR A 53 4.11 2.26 -8.96
N ALA A 54 4.40 1.58 -7.86
CA ALA A 54 3.49 0.58 -7.29
C ALA A 54 2.13 1.19 -6.90
N PHE A 55 2.11 2.40 -6.33
CA PHE A 55 0.87 3.09 -5.99
C PHE A 55 0.09 3.58 -7.21
N LYS A 56 0.75 3.97 -8.28
CA LYS A 56 0.08 4.31 -9.55
C LYS A 56 -0.63 3.08 -10.12
N VAL A 57 0.07 1.94 -10.25
CA VAL A 57 -0.53 0.69 -10.72
C VAL A 57 -1.67 0.24 -9.79
N ARG A 58 -1.50 0.37 -8.48
CA ARG A 58 -2.57 0.08 -7.51
C ARG A 58 -3.80 0.95 -7.72
N SER A 59 -3.62 2.23 -8.03
CA SER A 59 -4.72 3.15 -8.31
C SER A 59 -5.54 2.68 -9.52
N ASP A 60 -4.87 2.26 -10.59
CA ASP A 60 -5.52 1.73 -11.79
C ASP A 60 -6.29 0.44 -11.51
N VAL A 61 -5.68 -0.50 -10.79
CA VAL A 61 -6.34 -1.74 -10.34
C VAL A 61 -7.58 -1.44 -9.50
N ASN A 62 -7.49 -0.49 -8.57
CA ASN A 62 -8.63 -0.08 -7.74
C ASN A 62 -9.78 0.47 -8.59
N GLY A 63 -9.49 1.24 -9.64
CA GLY A 63 -10.51 1.72 -10.59
C GLY A 63 -11.29 0.58 -11.23
N VAL A 64 -10.59 -0.47 -11.68
CA VAL A 64 -11.21 -1.67 -12.27
C VAL A 64 -12.02 -2.46 -11.24
N LEU A 65 -11.50 -2.60 -10.02
CA LEU A 65 -12.22 -3.27 -8.92
C LEU A 65 -13.51 -2.52 -8.54
N GLU A 66 -13.50 -1.18 -8.54
CA GLU A 66 -14.71 -0.39 -8.29
C GLU A 66 -15.73 -0.56 -9.43
N ALA A 67 -15.31 -0.59 -10.70
CA ALA A 67 -16.20 -0.90 -11.81
C ALA A 67 -16.82 -2.29 -11.66
N ALA A 68 -16.03 -3.31 -11.30
CA ALA A 68 -16.52 -4.65 -11.07
C ALA A 68 -17.53 -4.73 -9.90
N ARG A 69 -17.37 -3.91 -8.85
CA ARG A 69 -18.34 -3.78 -7.76
C ARG A 69 -19.63 -3.10 -8.21
N ALA A 70 -19.52 -2.02 -8.97
CA ALA A 70 -20.68 -1.32 -9.51
C ALA A 70 -21.57 -2.26 -10.36
N ASP A 71 -20.91 -3.12 -11.15
CA ASP A 71 -21.57 -4.15 -11.97
C ASP A 71 -22.02 -5.38 -11.16
N LYS A 72 -21.81 -5.38 -9.83
CA LYS A 72 -22.15 -6.48 -8.92
C LYS A 72 -21.49 -7.82 -9.29
N ARG A 73 -20.32 -7.78 -9.91
CA ARG A 73 -19.54 -8.97 -10.30
C ARG A 73 -18.69 -9.50 -9.14
N ILE A 74 -18.30 -8.62 -8.23
CA ILE A 74 -17.61 -8.93 -6.98
C ILE A 74 -18.27 -8.16 -5.83
N GLY A 75 -18.27 -8.72 -4.63
CA GLY A 75 -18.65 -8.04 -3.39
C GLY A 75 -17.43 -7.46 -2.68
N LYS A 76 -16.36 -8.24 -2.58
CA LYS A 76 -15.11 -7.86 -1.91
C LYS A 76 -13.93 -7.99 -2.86
N SER A 77 -12.90 -7.16 -2.69
CA SER A 77 -11.67 -7.22 -3.49
C SER A 77 -11.00 -8.59 -3.42
N LEU A 78 -11.06 -9.27 -2.27
CA LEU A 78 -10.52 -10.63 -2.09
C LEU A 78 -11.25 -11.72 -2.90
N GLU A 79 -12.33 -11.41 -3.57
CA GLU A 79 -13.01 -12.32 -4.52
C GLU A 79 -12.44 -12.19 -5.93
N ALA A 80 -11.62 -11.17 -6.17
CA ALA A 80 -11.06 -10.88 -7.48
C ALA A 80 -9.73 -11.58 -7.71
N HIS A 81 -9.57 -12.06 -8.94
CA HIS A 81 -8.29 -12.42 -9.53
C HIS A 81 -7.93 -11.35 -10.57
N VAL A 82 -6.78 -10.70 -10.40
CA VAL A 82 -6.34 -9.61 -11.27
C VAL A 82 -5.28 -10.12 -12.25
N ALA A 83 -5.49 -9.85 -13.55
CA ALA A 83 -4.47 -10.04 -14.56
C ALA A 83 -3.95 -8.68 -15.03
N LEU A 84 -2.64 -8.47 -14.93
CA LEU A 84 -1.95 -7.29 -15.44
C LEU A 84 -1.36 -7.62 -16.81
N THR A 85 -1.74 -6.82 -17.81
CA THR A 85 -1.18 -6.93 -19.17
C THR A 85 -0.56 -5.59 -19.54
N ALA A 86 0.71 -5.61 -19.91
CA ALA A 86 1.39 -4.42 -20.41
C ALA A 86 0.91 -4.13 -21.85
N VAL A 87 0.35 -2.96 -22.07
CA VAL A 87 -0.16 -2.53 -23.39
C VAL A 87 0.88 -1.79 -24.23
N ASP A 88 1.92 -1.27 -23.58
CA ASP A 88 3.02 -0.53 -24.18
C ASP A 88 4.33 -0.70 -23.40
N ALA A 89 5.41 -0.09 -23.86
CA ALA A 89 6.72 -0.18 -23.25
C ALA A 89 6.78 0.47 -21.85
N ALA A 90 6.01 1.53 -21.60
CA ALA A 90 5.97 2.22 -20.33
C ALA A 90 5.26 1.34 -19.27
N ALA A 91 4.13 0.73 -19.64
CA ALA A 91 3.42 -0.22 -18.81
C ALA A 91 4.29 -1.47 -18.49
N ALA A 92 5.05 -1.96 -19.49
CA ALA A 92 5.97 -3.08 -19.28
C ALA A 92 7.08 -2.74 -18.28
N GLU A 93 7.65 -1.53 -18.36
CA GLU A 93 8.67 -1.08 -17.42
C GLU A 93 8.08 -0.86 -16.00
N ALA A 94 6.86 -0.33 -15.90
CA ALA A 94 6.17 -0.19 -14.62
C ALA A 94 5.95 -1.56 -13.94
N VAL A 95 5.44 -2.54 -14.68
CA VAL A 95 5.23 -3.90 -14.18
C VAL A 95 6.56 -4.55 -13.77
N LYS A 96 7.62 -4.36 -14.56
CA LYS A 96 8.96 -4.85 -14.22
C LYS A 96 9.52 -4.19 -12.96
N THR A 97 9.29 -2.89 -12.78
CA THR A 97 9.74 -2.14 -11.59
C THR A 97 9.13 -2.69 -10.31
N ILE A 98 7.87 -3.09 -10.33
CA ILE A 98 7.17 -3.68 -9.17
C ILE A 98 7.33 -5.20 -9.08
N ALA A 99 8.03 -5.82 -10.02
CA ALA A 99 8.29 -7.25 -9.97
C ALA A 99 9.04 -7.64 -8.67
N GLY A 100 8.60 -8.72 -8.05
CA GLY A 100 9.12 -9.17 -6.75
C GLY A 100 8.42 -8.58 -5.53
N MET A 101 7.52 -7.60 -5.69
CA MET A 101 6.57 -7.22 -4.64
C MET A 101 5.44 -8.26 -4.54
N ASN A 102 4.86 -8.40 -3.34
CA ASN A 102 3.62 -9.17 -3.18
C ASN A 102 2.43 -8.36 -3.72
N LEU A 103 2.16 -8.47 -5.01
CA LEU A 103 1.13 -7.68 -5.69
C LEU A 103 -0.27 -8.02 -5.19
N ALA A 104 -0.54 -9.26 -4.79
CA ALA A 104 -1.83 -9.65 -4.25
C ALA A 104 -2.12 -8.93 -2.92
N GLU A 105 -1.12 -8.81 -2.07
CA GLU A 105 -1.19 -8.05 -0.81
C GLU A 105 -1.29 -6.54 -1.08
N LEU A 106 -0.49 -6.02 -2.03
CA LEU A 106 -0.51 -4.61 -2.40
C LEU A 106 -1.88 -4.16 -2.91
N PHE A 107 -2.56 -4.98 -3.71
CA PHE A 107 -3.88 -4.67 -4.28
C PHE A 107 -5.04 -5.18 -3.42
N ILE A 108 -4.75 -5.97 -2.38
CA ILE A 108 -5.75 -6.59 -1.48
C ILE A 108 -6.73 -7.45 -2.29
N VAL A 109 -6.20 -8.35 -3.10
CA VAL A 109 -6.95 -9.29 -3.95
C VAL A 109 -6.50 -10.72 -3.68
N SER A 110 -7.26 -11.72 -4.18
CA SER A 110 -6.93 -13.13 -3.95
C SER A 110 -5.68 -13.57 -4.69
N ASN A 111 -5.48 -13.06 -5.90
CA ASN A 111 -4.32 -13.39 -6.72
C ASN A 111 -4.06 -12.31 -7.78
N VAL A 112 -2.80 -12.21 -8.21
CA VAL A 112 -2.37 -11.37 -9.33
C VAL A 112 -1.50 -12.20 -10.27
N ALA A 113 -1.85 -12.18 -11.55
CA ALA A 113 -1.01 -12.73 -12.61
C ALA A 113 -0.52 -11.60 -13.51
N VAL A 114 0.76 -11.64 -13.89
CA VAL A 114 1.29 -10.81 -14.98
C VAL A 114 1.29 -11.68 -16.22
N THR A 115 0.64 -11.24 -17.28
CA THR A 115 0.43 -12.02 -18.50
C THR A 115 0.50 -11.14 -19.75
N GLU A 116 0.87 -11.74 -20.87
CA GLU A 116 0.78 -11.13 -22.19
C GLU A 116 -0.52 -11.54 -22.93
N GLU A 117 -1.29 -12.41 -22.32
CA GLU A 117 -2.55 -12.89 -22.90
C GLU A 117 -3.64 -11.82 -22.80
N LYS A 118 -4.52 -11.82 -23.78
CA LYS A 118 -5.72 -10.98 -23.75
C LYS A 118 -6.64 -11.41 -22.61
N ALA A 119 -7.34 -10.41 -22.06
CA ALA A 119 -8.34 -10.68 -21.03
C ALA A 119 -9.34 -11.75 -21.50
N PRO A 120 -9.68 -12.72 -20.65
CA PRO A 120 -10.68 -13.74 -21.00
C PRO A 120 -12.04 -13.10 -21.23
N GLU A 121 -12.87 -13.79 -22.03
CA GLU A 121 -14.24 -13.33 -22.30
C GLU A 121 -15.00 -13.12 -20.99
N GLY A 122 -15.64 -11.97 -20.88
CA GLY A 122 -16.38 -11.59 -19.68
C GLY A 122 -15.56 -10.97 -18.57
N ALA A 123 -14.25 -10.79 -18.69
CA ALA A 123 -13.48 -10.02 -17.71
C ALA A 123 -13.89 -8.53 -17.72
N VAL A 124 -13.82 -7.90 -16.55
CA VAL A 124 -13.88 -6.42 -16.47
C VAL A 124 -12.50 -5.90 -16.83
N VAL A 125 -12.43 -5.11 -17.87
CA VAL A 125 -11.18 -4.55 -18.39
C VAL A 125 -11.16 -3.06 -18.12
N GLY A 126 -10.04 -2.55 -17.63
CA GLY A 126 -9.77 -1.12 -17.50
C GLY A 126 -8.38 -0.80 -18.04
N ALA A 127 -8.23 0.39 -18.59
CA ALA A 127 -6.93 0.93 -18.97
C ALA A 127 -6.35 1.73 -17.82
N GLY A 128 -5.04 1.64 -17.62
CA GLY A 128 -4.32 2.47 -16.65
C GLY A 128 -4.37 3.93 -17.08
N SER A 129 -4.98 4.78 -16.25
CA SER A 129 -5.05 6.22 -16.48
C SER A 129 -3.89 6.99 -15.84
N ASN A 130 -3.12 6.32 -14.99
CA ASN A 130 -1.96 6.87 -14.29
C ASN A 130 -0.63 6.41 -14.90
N SER A 131 -0.66 5.54 -15.92
CA SER A 131 0.48 5.34 -16.80
C SER A 131 0.67 6.62 -17.60
N PRO A 132 1.87 7.19 -17.69
CA PRO A 132 2.11 8.30 -18.61
C PRO A 132 1.77 7.85 -20.03
N ASP A 133 1.07 8.71 -20.74
CA ASP A 133 0.77 8.57 -22.18
C ASP A 133 2.05 8.34 -22.98
#